data_7d3666ae58d2f8bda990e50d49a237c4
#
_entry.id   7d3666ae58d2f8bda990e50d49a237c4
#
_cell.length_a   1.000
_cell.length_b   1.000
_cell.length_c   1.000
_cell.angle_alpha   90.00
_cell.angle_beta   90.00
_cell.angle_gamma   90.00
#
_symmetry.space_group_name_H-M   'P 1'
#
loop_
_entity.id
_entity.type
_entity.pdbx_description
1 polymer ?
#
loop_
_entity_poly.entity_id
_entity_poly.type
_entity_poly.pdbx_seq_one_letter_code
_entity_poly.pdbx_strand_id
1 'polypeptide(L)'
;MLFIKELKKICFSFIYVLFIGLLLFSWHENFYGVTTKEISASQGSDLSVSSELTGGSILKKPEKEESYGMKNKEIPEKIMCGSMDMLIMEYLANSYASYPFSYYKEVVLNENEQKEILDIIKKITGLNEQQINHLPDDYFPAVNGNIIHFESNETQSENGTFTFETGNEEQVTTNTDYTKQFASQVSYEEFQELMKKAESIIGAGSNYSMENLLQYYGLAEMTYEEAMNEYEKTIYDDKVSAAFARLFCDYMTRDLGLYPVFLVVIFWLKDRRNRMNELIDCKQIGTTKLITIRFLAMLAAVLLPITILSFESLIPLIEFSAETGIAIDVFAFLKYIVWWLLPTAMIVTSSGMFLTILTSMPIAILVQFVWWFIDTSLTALSGDTKIFTLMIRHNLLRGSELIKQDFNLICLNRGLFVILSLILIALSVVVYNKKRGGKLNYPRLFTAMPCEVAESHMITVF
;
A
#
# COMPACT_ATOMS: atom_id res chain seq x y z
N MET A 1 22.29 20.44 23.18
CA MET A 1 23.49 19.58 23.27
C MET A 1 23.17 18.09 23.35
N LEU A 2 22.21 17.63 24.18
CA LEU A 2 21.83 16.21 24.30
C LEU A 2 21.22 15.66 22.99
N PHE A 3 20.30 16.37 22.33
CA PHE A 3 19.70 16.01 21.05
C PHE A 3 20.75 15.65 19.98
N ILE A 4 21.73 16.53 19.75
CA ILE A 4 22.80 16.32 18.78
C ILE A 4 23.62 15.07 19.10
N LYS A 5 23.87 14.81 20.42
CA LYS A 5 24.60 13.61 20.85
C LYS A 5 23.83 12.32 20.56
N GLU A 6 22.52 12.31 20.85
CA GLU A 6 21.67 11.14 20.55
C GLU A 6 21.51 10.95 19.03
N LEU A 7 21.30 12.04 18.26
CA LEU A 7 21.24 11.98 16.81
C LEU A 7 22.56 11.42 16.21
N LYS A 8 23.72 11.94 16.62
CA LYS A 8 25.01 11.40 16.19
C LYS A 8 25.16 9.92 16.53
N LYS A 9 24.74 9.49 17.73
CA LYS A 9 24.80 8.08 18.15
C LYS A 9 23.95 7.17 17.25
N ILE A 10 22.83 7.66 16.74
CA ILE A 10 21.99 6.95 15.78
C ILE A 10 22.64 6.94 14.41
N CYS A 11 22.98 8.10 13.86
CA CYS A 11 23.48 8.25 12.49
C CYS A 11 24.83 7.54 12.25
N PHE A 12 25.69 7.46 13.25
CA PHE A 12 26.96 6.73 13.17
C PHE A 12 26.87 5.26 13.59
N SER A 13 25.65 4.66 13.59
CA SER A 13 25.48 3.24 13.87
C SER A 13 25.41 2.42 12.58
N PHE A 14 25.94 1.19 12.62
CA PHE A 14 25.84 0.27 11.50
C PHE A 14 24.39 0.01 11.06
N ILE A 15 23.45 -0.05 12.01
CA ILE A 15 22.03 -0.26 11.75
C ILE A 15 21.42 0.91 10.96
N TYR A 16 21.88 2.13 11.21
CA TYR A 16 21.42 3.30 10.46
C TYR A 16 21.94 3.28 9.02
N VAL A 17 23.17 2.83 8.80
CA VAL A 17 23.70 2.62 7.44
C VAL A 17 22.87 1.56 6.70
N LEU A 18 22.52 0.47 7.37
CA LEU A 18 21.64 -0.56 6.79
C LEU A 18 20.24 0.01 6.48
N PHE A 19 19.67 0.79 7.39
CA PHE A 19 18.39 1.48 7.16
C PHE A 19 18.43 2.38 5.93
N ILE A 20 19.48 3.22 5.79
CA ILE A 20 19.66 4.06 4.60
C ILE A 20 19.81 3.21 3.35
N GLY A 21 20.58 2.12 3.40
CA GLY A 21 20.76 1.22 2.26
C GLY A 21 19.45 0.59 1.78
N LEU A 22 18.61 0.10 2.70
CA LEU A 22 17.29 -0.43 2.39
C LEU A 22 16.34 0.64 1.83
N LEU A 23 16.37 1.84 2.41
CA LEU A 23 15.56 2.96 1.95
C LEU A 23 15.96 3.40 0.53
N LEU A 24 17.27 3.52 0.26
CA LEU A 24 17.81 3.86 -1.07
C LEU A 24 17.46 2.79 -2.10
N PHE A 25 17.56 1.52 -1.75
CA PHE A 25 17.19 0.42 -2.61
C PHE A 25 15.70 0.48 -2.96
N SER A 26 14.83 0.60 -1.96
CA SER A 26 13.39 0.69 -2.17
C SER A 26 13.00 1.92 -3.00
N TRP A 27 13.60 3.07 -2.72
CA TRP A 27 13.38 4.29 -3.49
C TRP A 27 13.84 4.16 -4.94
N HIS A 28 15.02 3.57 -5.18
CA HIS A 28 15.55 3.35 -6.53
C HIS A 28 14.63 2.46 -7.37
N GLU A 29 14.17 1.35 -6.81
CA GLU A 29 13.31 0.40 -7.54
C GLU A 29 11.92 0.97 -7.84
N ASN A 30 11.37 1.82 -6.97
CA ASN A 30 9.97 2.22 -7.09
C ASN A 30 9.76 3.66 -7.58
N PHE A 31 10.72 4.55 -7.39
CA PHE A 31 10.47 5.99 -7.61
C PHE A 31 11.56 6.73 -8.37
N TYR A 32 12.79 6.21 -8.41
CA TYR A 32 13.90 6.89 -9.07
C TYR A 32 13.62 7.18 -10.54
N GLY A 33 13.79 8.45 -10.92
CA GLY A 33 13.62 8.90 -12.31
C GLY A 33 12.16 9.00 -12.78
N VAL A 34 11.16 8.72 -11.95
CA VAL A 34 9.74 8.79 -12.34
C VAL A 34 9.38 10.18 -12.86
N THR A 35 9.77 11.23 -12.16
CA THR A 35 9.50 12.62 -12.58
C THR A 35 10.18 12.96 -13.91
N THR A 36 11.44 12.57 -14.08
CA THR A 36 12.20 12.80 -15.30
C THR A 36 11.59 12.04 -16.48
N LYS A 37 11.16 10.80 -16.29
CA LYS A 37 10.48 10.00 -17.32
C LYS A 37 9.17 10.64 -17.76
N GLU A 38 8.37 11.12 -16.83
CA GLU A 38 7.10 11.80 -17.12
C GLU A 38 7.32 13.10 -17.91
N ILE A 39 8.31 13.91 -17.53
CA ILE A 39 8.66 15.12 -18.25
C ILE A 39 9.15 14.78 -19.67
N SER A 40 10.04 13.81 -19.83
CA SER A 40 10.54 13.37 -21.13
C SER A 40 9.43 12.83 -22.02
N ALA A 41 8.50 12.06 -21.48
CA ALA A 41 7.35 11.56 -22.23
C ALA A 41 6.42 12.69 -22.69
N SER A 42 6.30 13.78 -21.93
CA SER A 42 5.51 14.96 -22.33
C SER A 42 6.12 15.71 -23.52
N GLN A 43 7.42 15.59 -23.72
CA GLN A 43 8.18 16.27 -24.81
C GLN A 43 8.32 15.41 -26.06
N GLY A 44 7.68 14.23 -26.13
CA GLY A 44 7.66 13.38 -27.32
C GLY A 44 8.91 12.54 -27.53
N SER A 45 9.77 12.36 -26.55
CA SER A 45 10.86 11.38 -26.63
C SER A 45 10.30 9.96 -26.51
N ASP A 46 10.54 9.12 -27.51
CA ASP A 46 10.12 7.72 -27.61
C ASP A 46 10.50 6.91 -26.35
N LEU A 47 9.61 6.84 -25.41
CA LEU A 47 9.63 5.84 -24.33
C LEU A 47 8.31 5.07 -24.37
N SER A 48 8.26 4.15 -25.33
CA SER A 48 7.23 3.13 -25.46
C SER A 48 7.29 2.12 -24.30
N VAL A 49 6.92 2.51 -23.09
CA VAL A 49 6.70 1.56 -22.01
C VAL A 49 5.45 1.96 -21.25
N SER A 50 4.40 1.15 -21.37
CA SER A 50 3.17 1.15 -20.56
C SER A 50 2.16 2.28 -20.77
N SER A 51 2.12 2.95 -21.90
CA SER A 51 1.21 4.06 -22.15
C SER A 51 -0.22 3.68 -22.55
N GLU A 52 -0.48 2.43 -22.90
CA GLU A 52 -1.81 2.03 -23.42
C GLU A 52 -2.92 2.07 -22.34
N LEU A 53 -2.60 1.74 -21.10
CA LEU A 53 -3.54 1.81 -19.96
C LEU A 53 -3.66 3.21 -19.36
N THR A 54 -2.64 4.07 -19.47
CA THR A 54 -2.57 5.39 -18.82
C THR A 54 -2.75 6.57 -19.75
N GLY A 55 -2.82 6.37 -21.07
CA GLY A 55 -3.06 7.46 -22.02
C GLY A 55 -1.90 8.47 -22.16
N GLY A 56 -0.67 8.03 -21.96
CA GLY A 56 0.50 8.88 -22.12
C GLY A 56 0.85 9.68 -20.86
N SER A 57 1.80 10.65 -21.01
CA SER A 57 2.24 11.49 -19.89
C SER A 57 1.11 12.36 -19.34
N ILE A 58 1.05 12.48 -18.00
CA ILE A 58 0.11 13.39 -17.33
C ILE A 58 0.41 14.87 -17.61
N LEU A 59 1.60 15.17 -18.09
CA LEU A 59 2.08 16.53 -18.37
C LEU A 59 1.87 16.93 -19.85
N LYS A 60 1.52 15.98 -20.73
CA LYS A 60 1.18 16.27 -22.12
C LYS A 60 -0.28 16.75 -22.19
N LYS A 61 -0.49 17.89 -22.81
CA LYS A 61 -1.85 18.36 -23.06
C LYS A 61 -2.54 17.44 -24.08
N PRO A 62 -3.76 16.93 -23.78
CA PRO A 62 -4.49 16.07 -24.71
C PRO A 62 -4.74 16.75 -26.05
N GLU A 63 -4.48 16.05 -27.15
CA GLU A 63 -4.82 16.48 -28.51
C GLU A 63 -6.07 15.72 -28.97
N LYS A 64 -6.87 16.33 -29.87
CA LYS A 64 -7.99 15.63 -30.48
C LYS A 64 -7.45 14.53 -31.39
N GLU A 65 -8.02 13.34 -31.37
CA GLU A 65 -7.64 12.18 -32.19
C GLU A 65 -6.57 11.25 -31.57
N GLU A 66 -6.18 11.47 -30.30
CA GLU A 66 -5.33 10.53 -29.56
C GLU A 66 -6.16 9.58 -28.67
N SER A 67 -5.58 8.44 -28.31
CA SER A 67 -6.09 7.61 -27.23
C SER A 67 -5.73 8.26 -25.88
N TYR A 68 -6.71 8.42 -25.01
CA TYR A 68 -6.53 9.07 -23.71
C TYR A 68 -6.37 8.07 -22.56
N GLY A 69 -6.28 6.78 -22.90
CA GLY A 69 -6.23 5.68 -21.94
C GLY A 69 -7.58 5.29 -21.37
N MET A 70 -7.54 4.44 -20.37
CA MET A 70 -8.72 3.82 -19.78
C MET A 70 -8.96 4.40 -18.38
N LYS A 71 -10.24 4.50 -18.01
CA LYS A 71 -10.67 4.91 -16.67
C LYS A 71 -11.77 3.99 -16.18
N ASN A 72 -11.76 3.69 -14.89
CA ASN A 72 -12.89 2.97 -14.30
C ASN A 72 -14.13 3.88 -14.26
N LYS A 73 -15.17 3.42 -14.95
CA LYS A 73 -16.49 4.06 -15.00
C LYS A 73 -17.55 3.07 -14.55
N GLU A 74 -18.51 3.54 -13.79
CA GLU A 74 -19.67 2.73 -13.42
C GLU A 74 -20.63 2.64 -14.61
N ILE A 75 -20.46 1.61 -15.45
CA ILE A 75 -21.29 1.31 -16.60
C ILE A 75 -22.14 0.07 -16.24
N PRO A 76 -23.40 0.25 -15.81
CA PRO A 76 -24.22 -0.84 -15.28
C PRO A 76 -24.31 -2.05 -16.19
N GLU A 77 -24.55 -1.86 -17.47
CA GLU A 77 -24.72 -2.94 -18.43
C GLU A 77 -23.45 -3.78 -18.57
N LYS A 78 -22.28 -3.11 -18.60
CA LYS A 78 -20.99 -3.77 -18.73
C LYS A 78 -20.63 -4.55 -17.47
N ILE A 79 -20.85 -3.96 -16.30
CA ILE A 79 -20.58 -4.59 -15.00
C ILE A 79 -21.51 -5.80 -14.80
N MET A 80 -22.80 -5.67 -15.08
CA MET A 80 -23.76 -6.77 -14.96
C MET A 80 -23.42 -7.91 -15.93
N CYS A 81 -23.06 -7.60 -17.17
CA CYS A 81 -22.71 -8.60 -18.16
C CYS A 81 -21.48 -9.40 -17.73
N GLY A 82 -20.36 -8.74 -17.47
CA GLY A 82 -19.11 -9.43 -17.12
C GLY A 82 -19.17 -10.17 -15.79
N SER A 83 -19.86 -9.61 -14.79
CA SER A 83 -20.04 -10.30 -13.51
C SER A 83 -20.91 -11.55 -13.59
N MET A 84 -21.94 -11.55 -14.47
CA MET A 84 -22.79 -12.73 -14.67
C MET A 84 -22.07 -13.83 -15.40
N ASP A 85 -21.27 -13.48 -16.42
CA ASP A 85 -20.42 -14.44 -17.13
C ASP A 85 -19.49 -15.15 -16.13
N MET A 86 -18.75 -14.40 -15.33
CA MET A 86 -17.85 -14.95 -14.32
C MET A 86 -18.61 -15.80 -13.28
N LEU A 87 -19.75 -15.30 -12.76
CA LEU A 87 -20.51 -16.00 -11.71
C LEU A 87 -21.07 -17.34 -12.21
N ILE A 88 -21.52 -17.40 -13.45
CA ILE A 88 -22.02 -18.64 -14.05
C ILE A 88 -20.88 -19.63 -14.26
N MET A 89 -19.73 -19.19 -14.74
CA MET A 89 -18.55 -20.05 -14.90
C MET A 89 -18.11 -20.66 -13.57
N GLU A 90 -17.97 -19.83 -12.51
CA GLU A 90 -17.61 -20.28 -11.16
C GLU A 90 -18.70 -21.20 -10.55
N TYR A 91 -19.98 -20.91 -10.80
CA TYR A 91 -21.11 -21.75 -10.36
C TYR A 91 -21.05 -23.15 -11.01
N LEU A 92 -20.84 -23.22 -12.32
CA LEU A 92 -20.77 -24.50 -13.05
C LEU A 92 -19.57 -25.35 -12.60
N ALA A 93 -18.45 -24.70 -12.28
CA ALA A 93 -17.27 -25.38 -11.76
C ALA A 93 -17.37 -25.70 -10.26
N ASN A 94 -18.28 -25.09 -9.51
CA ASN A 94 -18.32 -25.04 -8.05
C ASN A 94 -16.96 -24.65 -7.44
N SER A 95 -16.31 -23.69 -8.05
CA SER A 95 -14.99 -23.21 -7.66
C SER A 95 -14.97 -21.68 -7.77
N TYR A 96 -14.95 -21.00 -6.62
CA TYR A 96 -15.02 -19.54 -6.54
C TYR A 96 -13.72 -18.99 -6.03
N ALA A 97 -13.30 -17.85 -6.59
CA ALA A 97 -12.12 -17.14 -6.14
C ALA A 97 -12.45 -16.16 -5.00
N SER A 98 -11.67 -16.22 -3.93
CA SER A 98 -11.73 -15.27 -2.82
C SER A 98 -10.33 -14.85 -2.41
N TYR A 99 -10.16 -13.58 -2.00
CA TYR A 99 -8.86 -13.00 -1.62
C TYR A 99 -8.94 -12.31 -0.25
N PRO A 100 -9.25 -13.05 0.85
CA PRO A 100 -9.55 -12.45 2.16
C PRO A 100 -8.39 -11.59 2.73
N PHE A 101 -7.15 -11.86 2.32
CA PHE A 101 -5.95 -11.09 2.68
C PHE A 101 -5.06 -10.88 1.45
N SER A 102 -5.67 -10.58 0.31
CA SER A 102 -4.99 -10.47 -1.01
C SER A 102 -4.28 -11.77 -1.47
N TYR A 103 -4.52 -12.90 -0.82
CA TYR A 103 -4.06 -14.22 -1.23
C TYR A 103 -5.22 -15.02 -1.79
N TYR A 104 -4.97 -15.67 -2.94
CA TYR A 104 -5.95 -16.55 -3.55
C TYR A 104 -6.37 -17.67 -2.60
N LYS A 105 -7.67 -17.83 -2.48
CA LYS A 105 -8.32 -18.97 -1.80
C LYS A 105 -9.44 -19.49 -2.67
N GLU A 106 -9.37 -20.75 -3.05
CA GLU A 106 -10.49 -21.45 -3.67
C GLU A 106 -11.58 -21.70 -2.62
N VAL A 107 -12.81 -21.39 -2.98
CA VAL A 107 -14.00 -21.64 -2.16
C VAL A 107 -14.93 -22.59 -2.89
N VAL A 108 -15.18 -23.75 -2.29
CA VAL A 108 -16.15 -24.73 -2.78
C VAL A 108 -17.38 -24.62 -1.89
N LEU A 109 -18.53 -24.35 -2.51
CA LEU A 109 -19.80 -24.15 -1.80
C LEU A 109 -20.53 -25.47 -1.59
N ASN A 110 -21.27 -25.57 -0.49
CA ASN A 110 -22.15 -26.68 -0.22
C ASN A 110 -23.45 -26.59 -1.07
N GLU A 111 -24.25 -27.66 -1.09
CA GLU A 111 -25.46 -27.72 -1.93
C GLU A 111 -26.48 -26.59 -1.64
N ASN A 112 -26.58 -26.12 -0.40
CA ASN A 112 -27.52 -25.05 -0.07
C ASN A 112 -26.99 -23.70 -0.53
N GLU A 113 -25.71 -23.43 -0.34
CA GLU A 113 -25.04 -22.23 -0.80
C GLU A 113 -25.05 -22.15 -2.34
N GLN A 114 -24.80 -23.28 -3.01
CA GLN A 114 -24.91 -23.39 -4.47
C GLN A 114 -26.33 -23.08 -4.97
N LYS A 115 -27.36 -23.54 -4.27
CA LYS A 115 -28.75 -23.19 -4.61
C LYS A 115 -29.02 -21.69 -4.44
N GLU A 116 -28.48 -21.07 -3.41
CA GLU A 116 -28.63 -19.62 -3.22
C GLU A 116 -27.94 -18.83 -4.33
N ILE A 117 -26.76 -19.24 -4.78
CA ILE A 117 -26.08 -18.63 -5.95
C ILE A 117 -26.90 -18.85 -7.22
N LEU A 118 -27.43 -20.06 -7.45
CA LEU A 118 -28.30 -20.34 -8.57
C LEU A 118 -29.55 -19.46 -8.60
N ASP A 119 -30.15 -19.20 -7.43
CA ASP A 119 -31.32 -18.33 -7.33
C ASP A 119 -30.96 -16.87 -7.65
N ILE A 120 -29.76 -16.41 -7.27
CA ILE A 120 -29.24 -15.10 -7.67
C ILE A 120 -29.09 -15.03 -9.19
N ILE A 121 -28.42 -16.02 -9.78
CA ILE A 121 -28.22 -16.10 -11.25
C ILE A 121 -29.57 -16.10 -11.98
N LYS A 122 -30.52 -16.95 -11.56
CA LYS A 122 -31.87 -17.02 -12.15
C LYS A 122 -32.60 -15.70 -12.09
N LYS A 123 -32.49 -14.99 -10.97
CA LYS A 123 -33.16 -13.72 -10.75
C LYS A 123 -32.63 -12.61 -11.66
N ILE A 124 -31.32 -12.57 -11.85
CA ILE A 124 -30.67 -11.55 -12.68
C ILE A 124 -30.85 -11.86 -14.17
N THR A 125 -30.63 -13.10 -14.56
CA THR A 125 -30.63 -13.50 -15.99
C THR A 125 -32.00 -13.90 -16.51
N GLY A 126 -32.93 -14.32 -15.66
CA GLY A 126 -34.22 -14.91 -16.06
C GLY A 126 -34.09 -16.35 -16.63
N LEU A 127 -32.90 -16.93 -16.64
CA LEU A 127 -32.64 -18.26 -17.17
C LEU A 127 -32.98 -19.33 -16.14
N ASN A 128 -33.46 -20.50 -16.65
CA ASN A 128 -33.60 -21.67 -15.80
C ASN A 128 -32.29 -22.49 -15.74
N GLU A 129 -32.21 -23.43 -14.80
CA GLU A 129 -30.99 -24.20 -14.54
C GLU A 129 -30.54 -25.03 -15.77
N GLN A 130 -31.47 -25.54 -16.57
CA GLN A 130 -31.14 -26.27 -17.79
C GLN A 130 -30.49 -25.34 -18.85
N GLN A 131 -30.98 -24.11 -18.95
CA GLN A 131 -30.41 -23.10 -19.85
C GLN A 131 -29.02 -22.66 -19.39
N ILE A 132 -28.83 -22.48 -18.09
CA ILE A 132 -27.53 -22.11 -17.52
C ILE A 132 -26.48 -23.20 -17.80
N ASN A 133 -26.84 -24.47 -17.70
CA ASN A 133 -25.93 -25.59 -17.96
C ASN A 133 -25.58 -25.79 -19.46
N HIS A 134 -26.27 -25.12 -20.39
CA HIS A 134 -26.10 -25.27 -21.83
C HIS A 134 -26.04 -23.90 -22.53
N LEU A 135 -25.42 -22.91 -21.88
CA LEU A 135 -25.23 -21.60 -22.49
C LEU A 135 -24.28 -21.70 -23.69
N PRO A 136 -24.57 -20.99 -24.79
CA PRO A 136 -23.63 -20.85 -25.90
C PRO A 136 -22.38 -20.07 -25.44
N ASP A 137 -21.21 -20.36 -26.02
CA ASP A 137 -19.94 -19.68 -25.68
C ASP A 137 -19.97 -18.18 -25.97
N ASP A 138 -20.84 -17.74 -26.88
CA ASP A 138 -21.02 -16.34 -27.26
C ASP A 138 -22.22 -15.65 -26.58
N TYR A 139 -22.80 -16.25 -25.54
CA TYR A 139 -23.94 -15.68 -24.83
C TYR A 139 -23.58 -14.38 -24.11
N PHE A 140 -22.39 -14.32 -23.49
CA PHE A 140 -21.82 -13.10 -22.93
C PHE A 140 -20.78 -12.57 -23.89
N PRO A 141 -20.96 -11.36 -24.45
CA PRO A 141 -19.94 -10.73 -25.26
C PRO A 141 -18.70 -10.41 -24.38
N ALA A 142 -17.51 -10.53 -24.94
CA ALA A 142 -16.27 -10.22 -24.25
C ALA A 142 -16.28 -8.77 -23.74
N VAL A 143 -16.31 -8.61 -22.44
CA VAL A 143 -16.44 -7.29 -21.78
C VAL A 143 -15.11 -6.56 -21.68
N ASN A 144 -14.01 -7.31 -21.60
CA ASN A 144 -12.64 -6.80 -21.64
C ASN A 144 -11.81 -7.75 -22.50
N GLY A 145 -11.07 -7.23 -23.48
CA GLY A 145 -10.22 -8.02 -24.36
C GLY A 145 -9.08 -8.82 -23.71
N ASN A 146 -9.05 -8.88 -22.39
CA ASN A 146 -8.06 -9.60 -21.58
C ASN A 146 -8.75 -10.42 -20.48
N ILE A 147 -9.69 -11.29 -20.84
CA ILE A 147 -9.97 -12.43 -19.97
C ILE A 147 -8.85 -13.42 -20.27
N ILE A 148 -7.89 -13.52 -19.36
CA ILE A 148 -6.90 -14.60 -19.38
C ILE A 148 -7.71 -15.86 -19.04
N HIS A 149 -8.19 -16.56 -20.08
CA HIS A 149 -8.65 -17.92 -19.93
C HIS A 149 -7.42 -18.74 -19.55
N PHE A 150 -7.29 -19.12 -18.30
CA PHE A 150 -6.41 -20.21 -17.92
C PHE A 150 -7.03 -21.50 -18.46
N GLU A 151 -6.86 -21.78 -19.75
CA GLU A 151 -6.95 -23.14 -20.20
C GLU A 151 -5.83 -23.89 -19.50
N SER A 152 -6.21 -24.73 -18.54
CA SER A 152 -5.31 -25.70 -17.93
C SER A 152 -5.02 -26.81 -18.94
N ASN A 153 -4.34 -26.49 -20.02
CA ASN A 153 -3.67 -27.49 -20.83
C ASN A 153 -2.43 -27.90 -20.05
N GLU A 154 -2.58 -28.91 -19.19
CA GLU A 154 -1.47 -29.66 -18.61
C GLU A 154 -0.67 -30.35 -19.72
N THR A 155 0.12 -29.60 -20.45
CA THR A 155 1.27 -30.14 -21.16
C THR A 155 2.47 -30.00 -20.24
N GLN A 156 2.69 -31.05 -19.45
CA GLN A 156 3.96 -31.24 -18.73
C GLN A 156 5.09 -31.21 -19.75
N SER A 157 5.76 -30.09 -19.85
CA SER A 157 7.08 -29.98 -20.44
C SER A 157 8.09 -30.44 -19.38
N GLU A 158 8.88 -31.47 -19.72
CA GLU A 158 9.86 -32.12 -18.84
C GLU A 158 10.99 -31.20 -18.29
N ASN A 159 10.95 -29.90 -18.50
CA ASN A 159 12.05 -28.97 -18.12
C ASN A 159 11.65 -27.76 -17.27
N GLY A 160 10.54 -27.78 -16.55
CA GLY A 160 10.31 -26.82 -15.45
C GLY A 160 10.35 -25.32 -15.80
N THR A 161 10.24 -24.94 -17.08
CA THR A 161 10.22 -23.54 -17.52
C THR A 161 8.79 -23.16 -17.86
N PHE A 162 8.20 -22.25 -17.09
CA PHE A 162 6.91 -21.64 -17.41
C PHE A 162 7.13 -20.63 -18.55
N THR A 163 6.74 -20.97 -19.76
CA THR A 163 6.63 -20.02 -20.86
C THR A 163 5.18 -19.52 -20.89
N PHE A 164 5.02 -18.22 -20.61
CA PHE A 164 3.77 -17.54 -20.90
C PHE A 164 3.74 -17.26 -22.41
N GLU A 165 2.96 -18.00 -23.17
CA GLU A 165 2.58 -17.58 -24.51
C GLU A 165 1.50 -16.51 -24.38
N THR A 166 1.86 -15.26 -24.60
CA THR A 166 0.89 -14.21 -24.89
C THR A 166 0.22 -14.57 -26.21
N GLY A 167 -1.03 -15.02 -26.13
CA GLY A 167 -1.86 -15.23 -27.30
C GLY A 167 -1.91 -13.93 -28.12
N ASN A 168 -1.91 -14.08 -29.44
CA ASN A 168 -1.90 -13.03 -30.42
C ASN A 168 -2.83 -11.87 -30.04
N GLU A 169 -2.30 -10.64 -30.14
CA GLU A 169 -3.05 -9.39 -30.07
C GLU A 169 -4.10 -9.38 -31.20
N GLU A 170 -5.28 -9.94 -30.97
CA GLU A 170 -6.44 -9.55 -31.74
C GLU A 170 -6.84 -8.16 -31.24
N GLN A 171 -6.79 -7.20 -32.17
CA GLN A 171 -7.19 -5.81 -31.96
C GLN A 171 -8.54 -5.77 -31.24
N VAL A 172 -8.52 -5.21 -30.02
CA VAL A 172 -9.73 -4.93 -29.25
C VAL A 172 -10.57 -3.95 -30.07
N THR A 173 -11.53 -4.48 -30.80
CA THR A 173 -12.56 -3.65 -31.44
C THR A 173 -13.49 -3.15 -30.34
N THR A 174 -13.35 -1.88 -30.01
CA THR A 174 -14.04 -1.16 -28.91
C THR A 174 -15.56 -0.97 -29.10
N ASN A 175 -16.16 -1.65 -30.06
CA ASN A 175 -17.60 -1.55 -30.37
C ASN A 175 -18.35 -2.87 -30.14
N THR A 176 -18.19 -3.49 -28.98
CA THR A 176 -19.01 -4.63 -28.60
C THR A 176 -20.35 -4.14 -28.06
N ASP A 177 -21.42 -4.43 -28.77
CA ASP A 177 -22.81 -4.17 -28.34
C ASP A 177 -23.17 -5.16 -27.22
N TYR A 178 -22.92 -4.78 -25.98
CA TYR A 178 -23.08 -5.60 -24.76
C TYR A 178 -24.54 -6.04 -24.52
N THR A 179 -25.49 -5.56 -25.31
CA THR A 179 -26.91 -5.77 -25.08
C THR A 179 -27.54 -6.86 -26.00
N LYS A 180 -26.76 -7.45 -26.92
CA LYS A 180 -27.38 -8.31 -27.96
C LYS A 180 -27.86 -9.67 -27.45
N GLN A 181 -27.27 -10.22 -26.40
CA GLN A 181 -27.65 -11.55 -25.92
C GLN A 181 -28.03 -11.56 -24.44
N PHE A 182 -27.28 -10.87 -23.57
CA PHE A 182 -27.61 -10.74 -22.17
C PHE A 182 -28.39 -9.44 -21.88
N ALA A 183 -29.57 -9.60 -21.26
CA ALA A 183 -30.35 -8.49 -20.72
C ALA A 183 -30.75 -8.83 -19.28
N SER A 184 -30.29 -7.99 -18.34
CA SER A 184 -30.65 -8.15 -16.92
C SER A 184 -32.16 -7.99 -16.71
N GLN A 185 -32.74 -8.88 -15.91
CA GLN A 185 -34.16 -8.81 -15.50
C GLN A 185 -34.38 -7.92 -14.27
N VAL A 186 -33.30 -7.40 -13.66
CA VAL A 186 -33.34 -6.59 -12.44
C VAL A 186 -32.71 -5.21 -12.68
N SER A 187 -33.10 -4.25 -11.85
CA SER A 187 -32.43 -2.93 -11.85
C SER A 187 -30.99 -3.04 -11.36
N TYR A 188 -30.18 -2.03 -11.63
CA TYR A 188 -28.78 -2.03 -11.19
C TYR A 188 -28.64 -1.97 -9.66
N GLU A 189 -29.53 -1.29 -8.97
CA GLU A 189 -29.57 -1.24 -7.50
C GLU A 189 -29.88 -2.64 -6.91
N GLU A 190 -30.85 -3.34 -7.49
CA GLU A 190 -31.19 -4.70 -7.08
C GLU A 190 -30.05 -5.69 -7.41
N PHE A 191 -29.38 -5.50 -8.54
CA PHE A 191 -28.16 -6.25 -8.87
C PHE A 191 -27.06 -6.06 -7.83
N GLN A 192 -26.80 -4.82 -7.39
CA GLN A 192 -25.80 -4.54 -6.35
C GLN A 192 -26.12 -5.26 -5.03
N GLU A 193 -27.39 -5.31 -4.62
CA GLU A 193 -27.82 -6.07 -3.43
C GLU A 193 -27.60 -7.57 -3.61
N LEU A 194 -27.89 -8.10 -4.78
CA LEU A 194 -27.68 -9.52 -5.09
C LEU A 194 -26.19 -9.89 -5.13
N MET A 195 -25.33 -9.04 -5.68
CA MET A 195 -23.88 -9.24 -5.66
C MET A 195 -23.33 -9.17 -4.24
N LYS A 196 -23.80 -8.26 -3.40
CA LYS A 196 -23.46 -8.23 -1.98
C LYS A 196 -23.89 -9.51 -1.24
N LYS A 197 -25.02 -10.08 -1.62
CA LYS A 197 -25.43 -11.40 -1.10
C LYS A 197 -24.49 -12.50 -1.59
N ALA A 198 -24.12 -12.54 -2.85
CA ALA A 198 -23.15 -13.49 -3.40
C ALA A 198 -21.79 -13.38 -2.69
N GLU A 199 -21.28 -12.13 -2.48
CA GLU A 199 -20.08 -11.89 -1.70
C GLU A 199 -20.18 -12.46 -0.28
N SER A 200 -21.32 -12.32 0.40
CA SER A 200 -21.52 -12.86 1.73
C SER A 200 -21.51 -14.38 1.82
N ILE A 201 -21.94 -15.07 0.75
CA ILE A 201 -21.94 -16.53 0.63
C ILE A 201 -20.54 -17.05 0.32
N ILE A 202 -19.86 -16.47 -0.65
CA ILE A 202 -18.52 -16.89 -1.10
C ILE A 202 -17.46 -16.50 -0.07
N GLY A 203 -17.60 -15.32 0.55
CA GLY A 203 -16.72 -14.83 1.59
C GLY A 203 -16.02 -13.53 1.24
N ALA A 204 -15.40 -12.93 2.26
CA ALA A 204 -14.72 -11.64 2.13
C ALA A 204 -13.57 -11.68 1.10
N GLY A 205 -13.46 -10.65 0.28
CA GLY A 205 -12.46 -10.56 -0.78
C GLY A 205 -12.82 -11.38 -2.02
N SER A 206 -14.10 -11.77 -2.19
CA SER A 206 -14.56 -12.38 -3.43
C SER A 206 -14.58 -11.38 -4.59
N ASN A 207 -14.60 -11.88 -5.81
CA ASN A 207 -14.66 -11.05 -7.01
C ASN A 207 -15.97 -10.25 -7.14
N TYR A 208 -16.97 -10.52 -6.27
CA TYR A 208 -18.33 -9.94 -6.36
C TYR A 208 -18.57 -8.74 -5.47
N SER A 209 -17.55 -8.22 -4.75
CA SER A 209 -17.65 -6.88 -4.16
C SER A 209 -17.80 -5.84 -5.27
N MET A 210 -18.61 -4.80 -5.05
CA MET A 210 -18.81 -3.76 -6.07
C MET A 210 -17.51 -3.06 -6.48
N GLU A 211 -16.56 -2.98 -5.56
CA GLU A 211 -15.23 -2.44 -5.81
C GLU A 211 -14.45 -3.31 -6.82
N ASN A 212 -14.43 -4.63 -6.62
CA ASN A 212 -13.78 -5.56 -7.54
C ASN A 212 -14.49 -5.61 -8.90
N LEU A 213 -15.81 -5.62 -8.91
CA LEU A 213 -16.59 -5.60 -10.15
C LEU A 213 -16.34 -4.33 -10.97
N LEU A 214 -16.26 -3.18 -10.32
CA LEU A 214 -15.88 -1.92 -10.97
C LEU A 214 -14.43 -1.97 -11.52
N GLN A 215 -13.52 -2.56 -10.78
CA GLN A 215 -12.13 -2.71 -11.21
C GLN A 215 -12.01 -3.64 -12.43
N TYR A 216 -12.71 -4.76 -12.44
CA TYR A 216 -12.61 -5.75 -13.53
C TYR A 216 -13.42 -5.36 -14.78
N TYR A 217 -14.60 -4.79 -14.59
CA TYR A 217 -15.54 -4.53 -15.68
C TYR A 217 -15.86 -3.05 -15.90
N GLY A 218 -15.34 -2.16 -15.07
CA GLY A 218 -15.55 -0.72 -15.20
C GLY A 218 -14.61 -0.01 -16.17
N LEU A 219 -13.60 -0.69 -16.71
CA LEU A 219 -12.64 -0.05 -17.62
C LEU A 219 -13.33 0.41 -18.91
N ALA A 220 -13.25 1.71 -19.19
CA ALA A 220 -13.75 2.33 -20.40
C ALA A 220 -12.78 3.41 -20.89
N GLU A 221 -12.76 3.62 -22.20
CA GLU A 221 -11.95 4.67 -22.79
C GLU A 221 -12.36 6.06 -22.27
N MET A 222 -11.37 6.88 -22.04
CA MET A 222 -11.56 8.27 -21.66
C MET A 222 -11.93 9.11 -22.89
N THR A 223 -12.88 10.00 -22.70
CA THR A 223 -13.18 11.03 -23.71
C THR A 223 -12.15 12.16 -23.67
N TYR A 224 -12.05 12.93 -24.76
CA TYR A 224 -11.22 14.14 -24.80
C TYR A 224 -11.52 15.10 -23.64
N GLU A 225 -12.81 15.30 -23.33
CA GLU A 225 -13.24 16.21 -22.26
C GLU A 225 -12.79 15.72 -20.88
N GLU A 226 -12.86 14.42 -20.62
CA GLU A 226 -12.37 13.81 -19.39
C GLU A 226 -10.86 13.94 -19.26
N ALA A 227 -10.12 13.62 -20.33
CA ALA A 227 -8.66 13.74 -20.36
C ALA A 227 -8.21 15.20 -20.15
N MET A 228 -8.89 16.15 -20.80
CA MET A 228 -8.61 17.59 -20.63
C MET A 228 -8.90 18.04 -19.20
N ASN A 229 -9.99 17.61 -18.60
CA ASN A 229 -10.34 17.95 -17.22
C ASN A 229 -9.31 17.39 -16.23
N GLU A 230 -8.83 16.14 -16.42
CA GLU A 230 -7.77 15.56 -15.60
C GLU A 230 -6.43 16.29 -15.78
N TYR A 231 -6.10 16.68 -17.01
CA TYR A 231 -4.92 17.50 -17.29
C TYR A 231 -5.00 18.86 -16.58
N GLU A 232 -6.12 19.56 -16.72
CA GLU A 232 -6.31 20.87 -16.08
C GLU A 232 -6.23 20.78 -14.54
N LYS A 233 -6.83 19.76 -13.94
CA LYS A 233 -6.71 19.49 -12.49
C LYS A 233 -5.26 19.23 -12.08
N THR A 234 -4.51 18.46 -12.86
CA THR A 234 -3.10 18.18 -12.57
C THR A 234 -2.26 19.45 -12.63
N ILE A 235 -2.50 20.31 -13.61
CA ILE A 235 -1.73 21.56 -13.82
C ILE A 235 -2.13 22.63 -12.78
N TYR A 236 -3.42 22.86 -12.58
CA TYR A 236 -3.89 24.01 -11.79
C TYR A 236 -4.18 23.66 -10.32
N ASP A 237 -4.80 22.53 -10.03
CA ASP A 237 -5.12 22.13 -8.65
C ASP A 237 -3.89 21.56 -7.96
N ASP A 238 -3.27 20.56 -8.56
CA ASP A 238 -2.08 19.88 -8.02
C ASP A 238 -0.78 20.63 -8.27
N LYS A 239 -0.79 21.64 -9.15
CA LYS A 239 0.42 22.34 -9.58
C LYS A 239 1.54 21.36 -9.94
N VAL A 240 1.20 20.26 -10.56
CA VAL A 240 2.10 19.15 -10.93
C VAL A 240 2.84 18.56 -9.72
N SER A 241 3.54 19.40 -8.96
CA SER A 241 4.42 18.99 -7.86
C SER A 241 3.69 18.27 -6.71
N ALA A 242 2.40 18.57 -6.47
CA ALA A 242 1.62 17.87 -5.46
C ALA A 242 1.31 16.42 -5.87
N ALA A 243 1.07 16.15 -7.16
CA ALA A 243 0.86 14.81 -7.66
C ALA A 243 2.10 13.92 -7.43
N PHE A 244 3.28 14.39 -7.82
CA PHE A 244 4.53 13.66 -7.59
C PHE A 244 4.89 13.54 -6.10
N ALA A 245 4.60 14.57 -5.31
CA ALA A 245 4.83 14.52 -3.86
C ALA A 245 3.95 13.47 -3.17
N ARG A 246 2.68 13.29 -3.62
CA ARG A 246 1.81 12.22 -3.14
C ARG A 246 2.36 10.84 -3.48
N LEU A 247 2.68 10.62 -4.74
CA LEU A 247 3.25 9.36 -5.21
C LEU A 247 4.51 8.99 -4.42
N PHE A 248 5.45 9.95 -4.27
CA PHE A 248 6.66 9.79 -3.47
C PHE A 248 6.34 9.39 -2.02
N CYS A 249 5.43 10.13 -1.38
CA CYS A 249 5.08 9.86 0.00
C CYS A 249 4.35 8.51 0.18
N ASP A 250 3.56 8.08 -0.78
CA ASP A 250 2.89 6.79 -0.72
C ASP A 250 3.90 5.63 -0.74
N TYR A 251 4.85 5.65 -1.68
CA TYR A 251 5.93 4.66 -1.71
C TYR A 251 6.79 4.67 -0.44
N MET A 252 7.19 5.87 0.03
CA MET A 252 8.01 5.98 1.24
C MET A 252 7.25 5.57 2.51
N THR A 253 5.93 5.67 2.53
CA THR A 253 5.11 5.24 3.68
C THR A 253 5.21 3.73 3.91
N ARG A 254 5.31 2.93 2.86
CA ARG A 254 5.52 1.47 2.96
C ARG A 254 6.78 1.15 3.75
N ASP A 255 7.87 1.84 3.46
CA ASP A 255 9.16 1.63 4.12
C ASP A 255 9.14 2.16 5.56
N LEU A 256 8.52 3.34 5.77
CA LEU A 256 8.34 3.91 7.10
C LEU A 256 7.40 3.11 8.00
N GLY A 257 6.50 2.34 7.42
CA GLY A 257 5.62 1.45 8.16
C GLY A 257 6.36 0.32 8.88
N LEU A 258 7.57 -0.05 8.42
CA LEU A 258 8.31 -1.17 8.99
C LEU A 258 9.74 -0.83 9.45
N TYR A 259 10.56 -0.21 8.59
CA TYR A 259 11.99 -0.11 8.86
C TYR A 259 12.38 0.66 10.13
N PRO A 260 11.70 1.74 10.54
CA PRO A 260 12.07 2.48 11.73
C PRO A 260 12.01 1.66 13.03
N VAL A 261 11.15 0.62 13.10
CA VAL A 261 11.05 -0.20 14.32
C VAL A 261 12.36 -0.91 14.65
N PHE A 262 13.10 -1.36 13.62
CA PHE A 262 14.40 -1.99 13.84
C PHE A 262 15.42 -1.03 14.45
N LEU A 263 15.46 0.22 13.94
CA LEU A 263 16.32 1.27 14.51
C LEU A 263 15.99 1.51 15.98
N VAL A 264 14.70 1.70 16.28
CA VAL A 264 14.21 1.98 17.63
C VAL A 264 14.56 0.86 18.58
N VAL A 265 14.21 -0.39 18.24
CA VAL A 265 14.41 -1.55 19.09
C VAL A 265 15.89 -1.78 19.38
N ILE A 266 16.73 -1.76 18.36
CA ILE A 266 18.16 -2.01 18.52
C ILE A 266 18.82 -0.88 19.32
N PHE A 267 18.43 0.37 19.08
CA PHE A 267 18.94 1.53 19.82
C PHE A 267 18.63 1.45 21.32
N TRP A 268 17.40 1.08 21.69
CA TRP A 268 16.99 0.93 23.08
C TRP A 268 17.59 -0.32 23.75
N LEU A 269 17.67 -1.45 23.06
CA LEU A 269 18.25 -2.68 23.58
C LEU A 269 19.78 -2.59 23.69
N LYS A 270 20.46 -1.82 22.84
CA LYS A 270 21.90 -1.61 22.89
C LYS A 270 22.36 -1.00 24.22
N ASP A 271 21.63 0.01 24.71
CA ASP A 271 21.97 0.64 25.99
C ASP A 271 21.84 -0.35 27.15
N ARG A 272 20.84 -1.23 27.10
CA ARG A 272 20.67 -2.30 28.10
C ARG A 272 21.73 -3.39 27.99
N ARG A 273 21.98 -3.89 26.77
CA ARG A 273 22.99 -4.93 26.52
C ARG A 273 24.39 -4.50 26.99
N ASN A 274 24.72 -3.23 26.84
CA ASN A 274 25.99 -2.67 27.25
C ASN A 274 26.01 -2.21 28.71
N ARG A 275 24.97 -2.51 29.53
CA ARG A 275 24.80 -2.05 30.91
C ARG A 275 24.91 -0.54 31.11
N MET A 276 24.68 0.21 30.02
CA MET A 276 24.72 1.68 30.05
C MET A 276 23.51 2.29 30.77
N ASN A 277 22.43 1.51 30.98
CA ASN A 277 21.24 2.00 31.69
C ASN A 277 21.57 2.50 33.08
N GLU A 278 22.39 1.76 33.85
CA GLU A 278 22.79 2.16 35.21
C GLU A 278 23.48 3.53 35.20
N LEU A 279 24.39 3.74 34.25
CA LEU A 279 25.09 5.03 34.08
C LEU A 279 24.15 6.17 33.64
N ILE A 280 23.16 5.86 32.80
CA ILE A 280 22.16 6.83 32.33
C ILE A 280 21.22 7.18 33.48
N ASP A 281 20.82 6.18 34.27
CA ASP A 281 19.90 6.33 35.38
C ASP A 281 20.51 7.11 36.56
N CYS A 282 21.86 7.06 36.73
CA CYS A 282 22.59 7.87 37.71
C CYS A 282 22.74 9.34 37.29
N LYS A 283 22.50 9.71 36.00
CA LYS A 283 22.59 11.09 35.57
C LYS A 283 21.39 11.89 36.04
N GLN A 284 21.64 13.15 36.41
CA GLN A 284 20.60 14.13 36.83
C GLN A 284 19.77 14.64 35.62
N ILE A 285 19.31 13.72 34.75
CA ILE A 285 18.45 14.06 33.63
C ILE A 285 17.04 13.55 33.93
N GLY A 286 16.06 14.45 33.86
CA GLY A 286 14.65 14.06 34.02
C GLY A 286 14.22 13.05 32.96
N THR A 287 13.45 12.02 33.34
CA THR A 287 12.98 10.95 32.48
C THR A 287 12.25 11.49 31.26
N THR A 288 11.34 12.43 31.45
CA THR A 288 10.59 13.08 30.34
C THR A 288 11.53 13.67 29.31
N LYS A 289 12.51 14.45 29.75
CA LYS A 289 13.49 15.08 28.85
C LYS A 289 14.33 14.05 28.10
N LEU A 290 14.71 12.95 28.73
CA LEU A 290 15.49 11.89 28.10
C LEU A 290 14.67 11.19 27.01
N ILE A 291 13.46 10.74 27.33
CA ILE A 291 12.57 10.01 26.42
C ILE A 291 12.20 10.88 25.22
N THR A 292 11.75 12.11 25.47
CA THR A 292 11.34 13.03 24.39
C THR A 292 12.51 13.38 23.45
N ILE A 293 13.70 13.63 23.99
CA ILE A 293 14.87 13.95 23.15
C ILE A 293 15.29 12.74 22.31
N ARG A 294 15.25 11.52 22.86
CA ARG A 294 15.55 10.31 22.11
C ARG A 294 14.54 10.04 21.02
N PHE A 295 13.26 10.23 21.33
CA PHE A 295 12.20 10.13 20.33
C PHE A 295 12.41 11.12 19.18
N LEU A 296 12.62 12.40 19.49
CA LEU A 296 12.83 13.43 18.46
C LEU A 296 14.11 13.19 17.65
N ALA A 297 15.19 12.70 18.28
CA ALA A 297 16.41 12.36 17.56
C ALA A 297 16.21 11.18 16.61
N MET A 298 15.43 10.17 17.02
CA MET A 298 15.06 9.04 16.17
C MET A 298 14.20 9.49 15.00
N LEU A 299 13.17 10.30 15.26
CA LEU A 299 12.27 10.83 14.24
C LEU A 299 13.03 11.66 13.21
N ALA A 300 13.95 12.53 13.67
CA ALA A 300 14.81 13.31 12.79
C ALA A 300 15.73 12.40 11.94
N ALA A 301 16.33 11.37 12.55
CA ALA A 301 17.16 10.41 11.82
C ALA A 301 16.39 9.65 10.75
N VAL A 302 15.12 9.32 10.99
CA VAL A 302 14.27 8.60 10.04
C VAL A 302 13.81 9.49 8.88
N LEU A 303 13.41 10.74 9.15
CA LEU A 303 12.86 11.63 8.12
C LEU A 303 13.92 12.35 7.29
N LEU A 304 15.13 12.57 7.84
CA LEU A 304 16.18 13.29 7.14
C LEU A 304 16.56 12.70 5.77
N PRO A 305 16.86 11.39 5.64
CA PRO A 305 17.21 10.81 4.34
C PRO A 305 16.05 10.90 3.33
N ILE A 306 14.80 10.72 3.77
CA ILE A 306 13.62 10.84 2.92
C ILE A 306 13.47 12.26 2.37
N THR A 307 13.67 13.27 3.24
CA THR A 307 13.62 14.66 2.80
C THR A 307 14.74 14.97 1.79
N ILE A 308 15.92 14.37 1.94
CA ILE A 308 17.00 14.51 0.95
C ILE A 308 16.62 13.86 -0.37
N LEU A 309 16.04 12.65 -0.36
CA LEU A 309 15.63 11.94 -1.58
C LEU A 309 14.53 12.68 -2.35
N SER A 310 13.66 13.43 -1.68
CA SER A 310 12.61 14.20 -2.36
C SER A 310 13.14 15.30 -3.28
N PHE A 311 14.38 15.76 -3.09
CA PHE A 311 14.99 16.75 -3.97
C PHE A 311 15.32 16.21 -5.37
N GLU A 312 15.56 14.90 -5.50
CA GLU A 312 15.77 14.29 -6.81
C GLU A 312 14.58 14.55 -7.74
N SER A 313 13.36 14.41 -7.26
CA SER A 313 12.16 14.65 -8.05
C SER A 313 11.75 16.11 -8.13
N LEU A 314 12.15 16.93 -7.17
CA LEU A 314 11.83 18.36 -7.16
C LEU A 314 12.65 19.13 -8.19
N ILE A 315 13.93 18.79 -8.38
CA ILE A 315 14.81 19.51 -9.30
C ILE A 315 14.30 19.49 -10.76
N PRO A 316 13.94 18.32 -11.35
CA PRO A 316 13.36 18.28 -12.69
C PRO A 316 12.06 19.07 -12.84
N LEU A 317 11.25 19.13 -11.79
CA LEU A 317 10.01 19.93 -11.80
C LEU A 317 10.29 21.43 -11.80
N ILE A 318 11.33 21.89 -11.13
CA ILE A 318 11.76 23.30 -11.19
C ILE A 318 12.22 23.65 -12.60
N GLU A 319 13.01 22.79 -13.24
CA GLU A 319 13.47 22.96 -14.61
C GLU A 319 12.28 23.00 -15.58
N PHE A 320 11.37 22.02 -15.48
CA PHE A 320 10.13 21.97 -16.26
C PHE A 320 9.28 23.24 -16.11
N SER A 321 9.13 23.73 -14.86
CA SER A 321 8.40 24.97 -14.59
C SER A 321 9.07 26.20 -15.24
N ALA A 322 10.39 26.26 -15.25
CA ALA A 322 11.14 27.36 -15.85
C ALA A 322 11.02 27.36 -17.40
N GLU A 323 10.96 26.18 -18.02
CA GLU A 323 10.84 26.02 -19.46
C GLU A 323 9.42 26.27 -19.99
N THR A 324 8.43 25.73 -19.29
CA THR A 324 7.02 25.73 -19.73
C THR A 324 6.20 26.91 -19.21
N GLY A 325 6.68 27.58 -18.15
CA GLY A 325 5.93 28.63 -17.45
C GLY A 325 4.79 28.07 -16.55
N ILE A 326 4.67 26.75 -16.43
CA ILE A 326 3.67 26.12 -15.57
C ILE A 326 4.06 26.30 -14.10
N ALA A 327 3.16 26.84 -13.29
CA ALA A 327 3.42 27.09 -11.87
C ALA A 327 3.49 25.78 -11.07
N ILE A 328 4.54 25.60 -10.27
CA ILE A 328 4.70 24.50 -9.33
C ILE A 328 4.70 24.98 -7.88
N ASP A 329 4.40 24.07 -6.95
CA ASP A 329 4.61 24.31 -5.52
C ASP A 329 5.93 23.67 -5.06
N VAL A 330 6.97 24.47 -4.91
CA VAL A 330 8.32 24.04 -4.48
C VAL A 330 8.30 23.35 -3.10
N PHE A 331 7.33 23.68 -2.25
CA PHE A 331 7.19 23.10 -0.92
C PHE A 331 6.26 21.87 -0.89
N ALA A 332 5.73 21.42 -2.03
CA ALA A 332 4.80 20.31 -2.08
C ALA A 332 5.34 19.05 -1.37
N PHE A 333 6.55 18.62 -1.71
CA PHE A 333 7.17 17.45 -1.08
C PHE A 333 7.28 17.61 0.45
N LEU A 334 7.74 18.76 0.92
CA LEU A 334 7.87 19.00 2.36
C LEU A 334 6.50 19.00 3.07
N LYS A 335 5.47 19.62 2.44
CA LYS A 335 4.11 19.61 2.97
C LYS A 335 3.56 18.18 3.11
N TYR A 336 3.73 17.34 2.08
CA TYR A 336 3.26 15.96 2.11
C TYR A 336 4.11 15.07 3.05
N ILE A 337 5.42 15.28 3.15
CA ILE A 337 6.26 14.62 4.14
C ILE A 337 5.76 14.93 5.57
N VAL A 338 5.45 16.19 5.86
CA VAL A 338 4.92 16.57 7.19
C VAL A 338 3.48 16.05 7.40
N TRP A 339 2.65 16.06 6.37
CA TRP A 339 1.26 15.65 6.51
C TRP A 339 1.08 14.12 6.52
N TRP A 340 1.81 13.38 5.65
CA TRP A 340 1.63 11.94 5.49
C TRP A 340 2.68 11.11 6.22
N LEU A 341 3.97 11.40 6.01
CA LEU A 341 5.06 10.56 6.49
C LEU A 341 5.36 10.77 7.97
N LEU A 342 5.30 12.02 8.44
CA LEU A 342 5.58 12.33 9.83
C LEU A 342 4.65 11.58 10.81
N PRO A 343 3.31 11.56 10.64
CA PRO A 343 2.44 10.79 11.53
C PRO A 343 2.74 9.28 11.52
N THR A 344 3.04 8.69 10.36
CA THR A 344 3.44 7.28 10.27
C THR A 344 4.77 7.03 10.98
N ALA A 345 5.77 7.87 10.75
CA ALA A 345 7.05 7.76 11.46
C ALA A 345 6.89 7.94 12.98
N MET A 346 6.01 8.85 13.41
CA MET A 346 5.70 9.06 14.84
C MET A 346 5.08 7.82 15.47
N ILE A 347 4.05 7.22 14.86
CA ILE A 347 3.37 6.05 15.45
C ILE A 347 4.29 4.82 15.48
N VAL A 348 5.06 4.56 14.42
CA VAL A 348 5.97 3.42 14.35
C VAL A 348 7.12 3.56 15.35
N THR A 349 7.70 4.77 15.45
CA THR A 349 8.81 5.01 16.40
C THR A 349 8.32 5.02 17.86
N SER A 350 7.16 5.60 18.15
CA SER A 350 6.61 5.64 19.51
C SER A 350 6.12 4.28 20.00
N SER A 351 5.45 3.49 19.14
CA SER A 351 5.04 2.12 19.45
C SER A 351 6.23 1.20 19.67
N GLY A 352 7.24 1.28 18.78
CA GLY A 352 8.50 0.56 18.92
C GLY A 352 9.22 0.89 20.22
N MET A 353 9.31 2.18 20.56
CA MET A 353 9.90 2.65 21.80
C MET A 353 9.13 2.15 23.03
N PHE A 354 7.81 2.36 23.06
CA PHE A 354 6.96 1.96 24.18
C PHE A 354 7.05 0.46 24.47
N LEU A 355 6.84 -0.38 23.45
CA LEU A 355 6.88 -1.82 23.59
C LEU A 355 8.26 -2.34 24.00
N THR A 356 9.32 -1.75 23.46
CA THR A 356 10.70 -2.12 23.85
C THR A 356 11.02 -1.69 25.29
N ILE A 357 10.58 -0.51 25.73
CA ILE A 357 10.74 -0.06 27.11
C ILE A 357 9.91 -0.94 28.04
N LEU A 358 8.67 -1.27 27.67
CA LEU A 358 7.74 -2.06 28.50
C LEU A 358 8.24 -3.50 28.69
N THR A 359 8.54 -4.18 27.61
CA THR A 359 8.89 -5.62 27.62
C THR A 359 10.37 -5.89 27.83
N SER A 360 11.22 -4.92 27.48
CA SER A 360 12.69 -5.07 27.39
C SER A 360 13.13 -6.17 26.42
N MET A 361 12.29 -6.48 25.43
CA MET A 361 12.48 -7.48 24.39
C MET A 361 12.25 -6.88 23.00
N PRO A 362 12.71 -7.52 21.93
CA PRO A 362 12.48 -7.06 20.56
C PRO A 362 11.06 -7.35 20.03
N ILE A 363 10.08 -7.59 20.92
CA ILE A 363 8.70 -7.95 20.55
C ILE A 363 8.01 -6.86 19.68
N ALA A 364 8.46 -5.62 19.81
CA ALA A 364 7.97 -4.51 19.00
C ALA A 364 8.16 -4.76 17.50
N ILE A 365 9.22 -5.46 17.09
CA ILE A 365 9.46 -5.84 15.69
C ILE A 365 8.34 -6.75 15.19
N LEU A 366 7.98 -7.77 15.97
CA LEU A 366 6.93 -8.71 15.60
C LEU A 366 5.57 -8.02 15.49
N VAL A 367 5.22 -7.20 16.48
CA VAL A 367 3.95 -6.46 16.49
C VAL A 367 3.86 -5.51 15.29
N GLN A 368 4.94 -4.77 15.01
CA GLN A 368 4.98 -3.86 13.87
C GLN A 368 4.96 -4.59 12.53
N PHE A 369 5.66 -5.72 12.43
CA PHE A 369 5.64 -6.55 11.23
C PHE A 369 4.23 -7.07 10.93
N VAL A 370 3.51 -7.58 11.94
CA VAL A 370 2.12 -8.05 11.78
C VAL A 370 1.20 -6.91 11.34
N TRP A 371 1.30 -5.74 11.97
CA TRP A 371 0.51 -4.57 11.57
C TRP A 371 0.81 -4.15 10.12
N TRP A 372 2.09 -3.98 9.78
CA TRP A 372 2.53 -3.63 8.43
C TRP A 372 2.10 -4.67 7.38
N PHE A 373 2.22 -5.96 7.70
CA PHE A 373 1.83 -7.06 6.83
C PHE A 373 0.32 -7.04 6.55
N ILE A 374 -0.50 -6.90 7.58
CA ILE A 374 -1.96 -6.78 7.45
C ILE A 374 -2.30 -5.54 6.61
N ASP A 375 -1.70 -4.40 6.90
CA ASP A 375 -1.94 -3.15 6.17
C ASP A 375 -1.58 -3.28 4.69
N THR A 376 -0.42 -3.84 4.37
CA THR A 376 0.02 -4.07 2.99
C THR A 376 -0.86 -5.07 2.24
N SER A 377 -1.39 -6.07 2.95
CA SER A 377 -2.23 -7.11 2.34
C SER A 377 -3.69 -6.68 2.14
N LEU A 378 -4.23 -5.85 3.05
CA LEU A 378 -5.65 -5.44 3.00
C LEU A 378 -5.91 -4.19 2.16
N THR A 379 -4.90 -3.34 1.95
CA THR A 379 -5.02 -2.08 1.22
C THR A 379 -4.37 -2.22 -0.16
N ALA A 380 -5.04 -2.94 -1.07
CA ALA A 380 -4.49 -3.23 -2.38
C ALA A 380 -4.72 -2.09 -3.39
N LEU A 381 -5.83 -1.34 -3.26
CA LEU A 381 -6.29 -0.38 -4.25
C LEU A 381 -5.99 1.07 -3.87
N SER A 382 -5.84 1.92 -4.89
CA SER A 382 -5.74 3.37 -4.68
C SER A 382 -7.07 3.91 -4.15
N GLY A 383 -7.01 4.71 -3.07
CA GLY A 383 -8.20 5.24 -2.40
C GLY A 383 -8.74 4.38 -1.26
N ASP A 384 -8.23 3.17 -1.03
CA ASP A 384 -8.66 2.29 0.08
C ASP A 384 -8.05 2.72 1.43
N THR A 385 -8.22 3.98 1.79
CA THR A 385 -7.75 4.51 3.06
C THR A 385 -8.74 4.17 4.18
N LYS A 386 -8.25 3.58 5.27
CA LYS A 386 -9.02 3.28 6.49
C LYS A 386 -8.43 4.02 7.69
N ILE A 387 -9.18 4.10 8.80
CA ILE A 387 -8.77 4.88 9.98
C ILE A 387 -7.42 4.42 10.57
N PHE A 388 -7.09 3.12 10.50
CA PHE A 388 -5.89 2.54 11.09
C PHE A 388 -4.83 2.12 10.08
N THR A 389 -4.97 2.48 8.79
CA THR A 389 -3.98 2.16 7.77
C THR A 389 -2.72 3.00 7.95
N LEU A 390 -1.56 2.35 7.87
CA LEU A 390 -0.26 3.02 7.85
C LEU A 390 -0.06 3.78 6.52
N MET A 391 -0.53 3.17 5.42
CA MET A 391 -0.44 3.69 4.07
C MET A 391 -1.73 4.40 3.66
N ILE A 392 -1.61 5.50 2.93
CA ILE A 392 -2.77 6.27 2.47
C ILE A 392 -3.32 5.74 1.15
N ARG A 393 -2.48 5.07 0.34
CA ARG A 393 -2.87 4.47 -0.95
C ARG A 393 -3.41 5.45 -1.98
N HIS A 394 -2.87 6.65 -2.04
CA HIS A 394 -3.15 7.63 -3.09
C HIS A 394 -1.92 7.81 -4.00
N ASN A 395 -1.61 6.77 -4.76
CA ASN A 395 -0.43 6.68 -5.62
C ASN A 395 -0.71 7.03 -7.10
N LEU A 396 -1.92 7.41 -7.44
CA LEU A 396 -2.25 7.87 -8.78
C LEU A 396 -1.83 9.31 -8.97
N LEU A 397 -1.06 9.58 -10.02
CA LEU A 397 -0.66 10.94 -10.38
C LEU A 397 -1.86 11.82 -10.71
N ARG A 398 -2.88 11.28 -11.40
CA ARG A 398 -4.15 11.95 -11.72
C ARG A 398 -5.20 11.86 -10.59
N GLY A 399 -4.79 11.58 -9.35
CA GLY A 399 -5.67 11.28 -8.22
C GLY A 399 -6.16 12.47 -7.41
N SER A 400 -6.17 13.71 -7.92
CA SER A 400 -6.56 14.90 -7.16
C SER A 400 -8.00 14.86 -6.62
N GLU A 401 -8.93 14.24 -7.34
CA GLU A 401 -10.33 14.09 -6.92
C GLU A 401 -10.48 13.09 -5.77
N LEU A 402 -9.83 11.93 -5.85
CA LEU A 402 -9.86 10.91 -4.79
C LEU A 402 -9.36 11.49 -3.46
N ILE A 403 -8.30 12.30 -3.50
CA ILE A 403 -7.81 12.98 -2.29
C ILE A 403 -8.83 13.97 -1.72
N LYS A 404 -9.55 14.68 -2.57
CA LYS A 404 -10.62 15.59 -2.10
C LYS A 404 -11.78 14.84 -1.45
N GLN A 405 -12.14 13.67 -2.01
CA GLN A 405 -13.16 12.79 -1.45
C GLN A 405 -12.74 12.22 -0.08
N ASP A 406 -11.52 11.72 0.02
CA ASP A 406 -11.00 11.06 1.22
C ASP A 406 -10.34 12.03 2.20
N PHE A 407 -10.31 13.33 1.92
CA PHE A 407 -9.59 14.32 2.71
C PHE A 407 -9.89 14.25 4.21
N ASN A 408 -11.17 14.15 4.57
CA ASN A 408 -11.60 14.09 5.97
C ASN A 408 -11.11 12.80 6.64
N LEU A 409 -11.16 11.67 5.95
CA LEU A 409 -10.70 10.38 6.44
C LEU A 409 -9.18 10.37 6.62
N ILE A 410 -8.44 10.92 5.66
CA ILE A 410 -6.98 11.07 5.74
C ILE A 410 -6.60 11.96 6.93
N CYS A 411 -7.26 13.11 7.10
CA CYS A 411 -7.01 13.99 8.23
C CYS A 411 -7.29 13.31 9.57
N LEU A 412 -8.39 12.55 9.67
CA LEU A 412 -8.72 11.79 10.87
C LEU A 412 -7.68 10.72 11.18
N ASN A 413 -7.25 9.93 10.17
CA ASN A 413 -6.22 8.92 10.30
C ASN A 413 -4.89 9.54 10.77
N ARG A 414 -4.42 10.61 10.11
CA ARG A 414 -3.15 11.28 10.45
C ARG A 414 -3.21 11.93 11.84
N GLY A 415 -4.32 12.58 12.18
CA GLY A 415 -4.56 13.15 13.51
C GLY A 415 -4.57 12.09 14.61
N LEU A 416 -5.23 10.96 14.38
CA LEU A 416 -5.24 9.82 15.29
C LEU A 416 -3.82 9.29 15.55
N PHE A 417 -3.00 9.13 14.52
CA PHE A 417 -1.61 8.66 14.67
C PHE A 417 -0.74 9.61 15.49
N VAL A 418 -0.90 10.91 15.30
CA VAL A 418 -0.21 11.91 16.11
C VAL A 418 -0.63 11.80 17.59
N ILE A 419 -1.94 11.76 17.85
CA ILE A 419 -2.48 11.66 19.23
C ILE A 419 -2.02 10.37 19.90
N LEU A 420 -2.16 9.23 19.24
CA LEU A 420 -1.71 7.94 19.79
C LEU A 420 -0.20 7.93 20.04
N SER A 421 0.59 8.55 19.17
CA SER A 421 2.05 8.68 19.36
C SER A 421 2.38 9.47 20.62
N LEU A 422 1.69 10.59 20.84
CA LEU A 422 1.90 11.41 22.04
C LEU A 422 1.51 10.65 23.32
N ILE A 423 0.41 9.88 23.27
CA ILE A 423 0.00 9.00 24.39
C ILE A 423 1.07 7.94 24.66
N LEU A 424 1.59 7.27 23.62
CA LEU A 424 2.62 6.24 23.77
C LEU A 424 3.93 6.80 24.32
N ILE A 425 4.30 8.03 23.93
CA ILE A 425 5.46 8.74 24.50
C ILE A 425 5.23 9.00 25.99
N ALA A 426 4.07 9.51 26.37
CA ALA A 426 3.73 9.75 27.77
C ALA A 426 3.75 8.45 28.60
N LEU A 427 3.17 7.37 28.07
CA LEU A 427 3.22 6.05 28.70
C LEU A 427 4.66 5.52 28.81
N SER A 428 5.49 5.74 27.80
CA SER A 428 6.92 5.40 27.83
C SER A 428 7.65 6.10 28.97
N VAL A 429 7.35 7.38 29.19
CA VAL A 429 7.90 8.16 30.32
C VAL A 429 7.47 7.54 31.66
N VAL A 430 6.19 7.21 31.82
CA VAL A 430 5.66 6.60 33.06
C VAL A 430 6.31 5.24 33.33
N VAL A 431 6.37 4.37 32.32
CA VAL A 431 6.95 3.02 32.46
C VAL A 431 8.45 3.12 32.77
N TYR A 432 9.19 3.96 32.04
CA TYR A 432 10.62 4.14 32.25
C TYR A 432 10.90 4.70 33.67
N ASN A 433 10.10 5.66 34.13
CA ASN A 433 10.24 6.22 35.46
C ASN A 433 10.00 5.17 36.57
N LYS A 434 8.98 4.31 36.42
CA LYS A 434 8.72 3.19 37.32
C LYS A 434 9.87 2.17 37.34
N LYS A 435 10.47 1.89 36.18
CA LYS A 435 11.64 1.00 36.07
C LYS A 435 12.87 1.61 36.73
N ARG A 436 13.14 2.90 36.50
CA ARG A 436 14.23 3.64 37.13
C ARG A 436 14.11 3.71 38.67
N GLY A 437 12.87 3.79 39.17
CA GLY A 437 12.56 3.74 40.60
C GLY A 437 12.48 2.34 41.21
N GLY A 438 12.83 1.30 40.48
CA GLY A 438 12.80 -0.09 40.98
C GLY A 438 11.40 -0.68 41.26
N LYS A 439 10.33 0.03 40.83
CA LYS A 439 8.93 -0.40 41.03
C LYS A 439 8.44 -1.40 40.00
N LEU A 440 9.16 -1.56 38.88
CA LEU A 440 8.93 -2.55 37.83
C LEU A 440 10.21 -3.34 37.58
N ASN A 441 10.16 -4.65 37.85
CA ASN A 441 11.30 -5.52 37.57
C ASN A 441 11.47 -5.73 36.07
N TYR A 442 12.72 -5.74 35.62
CA TYR A 442 13.05 -6.20 34.28
C TYR A 442 12.85 -7.73 34.22
N PRO A 443 12.17 -8.28 33.22
CA PRO A 443 12.11 -9.72 33.05
C PRO A 443 13.53 -10.29 32.93
N ARG A 444 13.87 -11.32 33.73
CA ARG A 444 15.21 -11.92 33.84
C ARG A 444 15.60 -12.82 32.65
N LEU A 445 14.89 -12.78 31.53
CA LEU A 445 15.08 -13.69 30.37
C LEU A 445 16.45 -13.61 29.68
N PHE A 446 17.31 -12.66 30.06
CA PHE A 446 18.70 -12.58 29.61
C PHE A 446 19.68 -12.24 30.76
N THR A 447 19.46 -12.78 31.93
CA THR A 447 20.62 -12.91 32.83
C THR A 447 21.53 -13.92 32.19
N ALA A 448 22.73 -13.47 31.84
CA ALA A 448 23.83 -14.29 31.36
C ALA A 448 23.85 -15.64 32.05
N MET A 449 24.14 -16.70 31.31
CA MET A 449 24.74 -17.90 31.88
C MET A 449 25.77 -17.40 32.90
N PRO A 450 25.74 -17.83 34.17
CA PRO A 450 26.82 -17.53 35.05
C PRO A 450 28.09 -18.01 34.35
N CYS A 451 29.06 -17.12 34.12
CA CYS A 451 30.42 -17.56 33.98
C CYS A 451 30.70 -18.33 35.27
N GLU A 452 30.50 -19.62 35.28
CA GLU A 452 31.24 -20.49 36.19
C GLU A 452 32.70 -20.21 35.88
N VAL A 453 33.27 -19.44 36.79
CA VAL A 453 34.70 -19.33 36.94
C VAL A 453 35.17 -20.75 37.08
N ALA A 454 35.82 -21.25 36.05
CA ALA A 454 36.70 -22.41 36.13
C ALA A 454 37.87 -22.01 37.04
N GLU A 455 37.62 -21.90 38.35
CA GLU A 455 38.60 -22.11 39.38
C GLU A 455 38.68 -23.63 39.59
N SER A 456 39.63 -24.21 38.97
CA SER A 456 40.37 -25.35 39.53
C SER A 456 41.13 -26.05 38.41
N HIS A 457 42.36 -25.98 38.55
CA HIS A 457 43.46 -26.89 38.35
C HIS A 457 44.63 -26.25 37.60
N MET A 458 45.28 -25.39 38.37
CA MET A 458 46.72 -25.22 38.18
C MET A 458 47.36 -26.46 38.83
N ILE A 459 47.52 -27.52 38.07
CA ILE A 459 48.41 -28.60 38.44
C ILE A 459 49.80 -28.26 37.87
N THR A 460 50.65 -27.91 38.79
CA THR A 460 52.11 -27.94 38.74
C THR A 460 52.61 -29.25 38.07
N VAL A 461 53.31 -29.15 36.96
CA VAL A 461 54.40 -30.12 36.60
C VAL A 461 55.41 -29.37 35.75
N PHE A 462 56.62 -29.22 36.35
CA PHE A 462 57.98 -28.98 35.81
C PHE A 462 58.17 -28.11 34.59
#